data_acf317393030e99b2121061e05093f3f
#
_entry.id   acf317393030e99b2121061e05093f3f
#
_cell.length_a   1.000
_cell.length_b   1.000
_cell.length_c   1.000
_cell.angle_alpha   90.00
_cell.angle_beta   90.00
_cell.angle_gamma   90.00
#
_symmetry.space_group_name_H-M   'P 1'
#
loop_
_entity.id
_entity.type
_entity.pdbx_description
1 polymer ?
#
loop_
_entity_poly.entity_id
_entity_poly.type
_entity_poly.pdbx_seq_one_letter_code
_entity_poly.pdbx_strand_id
1 'polypeptide(L)'
;QLPIKTVQYVSPSVWAWRQGRVHGIKANIDLVLCLFPFEKTFFKKWDVPAAFVGHPLASQLPLENPIIDAKQELNLDPNQKHIALLPGSRRGEIERLGPLVLDAAKILHQKYPDYTFLIPAINEARKQQIERLLVTYPESLKIQIRLMENSGTESKIGRQVMNASNIIALASGTATLEAMLLHRPMVTFYKLNWLTYHVVKFLIKIPYYSLPNIIAGKKVIQELIQADATPEKLAAEIEKLMNVETAQIQVMLHITMHKQLLSGN
;
A
#
# COMPACT_ATOMS: atom_id res chain seq x y z
N GLN A 1 30.03 14.68 33.64
CA GLN A 1 29.19 13.94 32.69
C GLN A 1 29.57 14.37 31.29
N LEU A 2 29.94 13.42 30.43
CA LEU A 2 30.11 13.71 29.00
C LEU A 2 28.74 14.07 28.41
N PRO A 3 28.63 15.15 27.61
CA PRO A 3 27.36 15.53 26.96
C PRO A 3 27.02 14.48 25.89
N ILE A 4 26.16 13.52 26.24
CA ILE A 4 25.70 12.48 25.31
C ILE A 4 24.63 13.10 24.42
N LYS A 5 24.85 13.07 23.11
CA LYS A 5 23.87 13.47 22.11
C LYS A 5 22.87 12.36 21.82
N THR A 6 21.60 12.71 21.75
CA THR A 6 20.51 11.78 21.47
C THR A 6 20.01 11.96 20.04
N VAL A 7 20.01 10.86 19.27
CA VAL A 7 19.51 10.85 17.89
C VAL A 7 18.38 9.83 17.78
N GLN A 8 17.22 10.26 17.31
CA GLN A 8 16.13 9.36 17.01
C GLN A 8 16.10 9.01 15.52
N TYR A 9 16.40 7.75 15.19
CA TYR A 9 16.19 7.23 13.85
C TYR A 9 14.74 6.75 13.69
N VAL A 10 14.10 7.19 12.62
CA VAL A 10 12.68 7.10 12.30
C VAL A 10 11.82 8.03 13.16
N SER A 11 11.22 8.99 12.49
CA SER A 11 10.23 9.89 13.10
C SER A 11 9.00 9.10 13.57
N PRO A 12 8.55 9.26 14.83
CA PRO A 12 7.23 8.76 15.20
C PRO A 12 6.15 9.53 14.44
N SER A 13 5.01 8.88 14.14
CA SER A 13 3.91 9.44 13.34
C SER A 13 3.12 10.55 14.08
N VAL A 14 3.82 11.42 14.82
CA VAL A 14 3.22 12.54 15.57
C VAL A 14 2.60 13.59 14.65
N TRP A 15 3.05 13.65 13.40
CA TRP A 15 2.46 14.51 12.38
C TRP A 15 1.04 14.10 12.00
N ALA A 16 0.68 12.82 12.12
CA ALA A 16 -0.64 12.31 11.80
C ALA A 16 -1.63 12.41 12.98
N TRP A 17 -1.16 12.20 14.21
CA TRP A 17 -1.99 12.16 15.40
C TRP A 17 -1.20 12.47 16.66
N ARG A 18 -1.88 12.98 17.72
CA ARG A 18 -1.25 13.35 19.01
C ARG A 18 -0.02 14.26 18.84
N GLN A 19 -0.17 15.31 18.05
CA GLN A 19 0.93 16.25 17.75
C GLN A 19 1.61 16.85 18.99
N GLY A 20 0.91 16.95 20.12
CA GLY A 20 1.49 17.41 21.39
C GLY A 20 2.68 16.59 21.91
N ARG A 21 2.86 15.33 21.44
CA ARG A 21 4.05 14.53 21.78
C ARG A 21 5.36 15.13 21.24
N VAL A 22 5.29 16.06 20.31
CA VAL A 22 6.46 16.77 19.77
C VAL A 22 7.21 17.55 20.87
N HIS A 23 6.52 18.02 21.91
CA HIS A 23 7.17 18.70 23.04
C HIS A 23 8.09 17.76 23.82
N GLY A 24 7.70 16.48 24.00
CA GLY A 24 8.57 15.47 24.61
C GLY A 24 9.77 15.12 23.73
N ILE A 25 9.60 15.11 22.41
CA ILE A 25 10.70 14.92 21.45
C ILE A 25 11.67 16.10 21.57
N LYS A 26 11.18 17.34 21.54
CA LYS A 26 11.99 18.56 21.65
C LYS A 26 12.82 18.59 22.93
N ALA A 27 12.27 18.09 24.04
CA ALA A 27 12.94 18.11 25.34
C ALA A 27 14.06 17.05 25.50
N ASN A 28 14.00 15.95 24.73
CA ASN A 28 14.85 14.78 24.98
C ASN A 28 15.69 14.32 23.77
N ILE A 29 15.45 14.86 22.59
CA ILE A 29 16.10 14.43 21.34
C ILE A 29 16.82 15.60 20.71
N ASP A 30 18.12 15.47 20.48
CA ASP A 30 18.94 16.48 19.82
C ASP A 30 18.73 16.52 18.31
N LEU A 31 18.43 15.36 17.66
CA LEU A 31 18.22 15.26 16.22
C LEU A 31 17.25 14.14 15.87
N VAL A 32 16.26 14.41 15.02
CA VAL A 32 15.37 13.41 14.43
C VAL A 32 15.79 13.11 12.98
N LEU A 33 16.05 11.86 12.65
CA LEU A 33 16.29 11.41 11.28
C LEU A 33 14.97 10.93 10.67
N CYS A 34 14.48 11.68 9.68
CA CYS A 34 13.19 11.51 9.03
C CYS A 34 13.33 10.63 7.77
N LEU A 35 12.36 9.75 7.55
CA LEU A 35 12.28 8.90 6.36
C LEU A 35 11.47 9.54 5.23
N PHE A 36 10.66 10.56 5.54
CA PHE A 36 9.85 11.28 4.56
C PHE A 36 10.16 12.77 4.56
N PRO A 37 10.20 13.43 3.37
CA PRO A 37 10.57 14.85 3.27
C PRO A 37 9.65 15.77 4.07
N PHE A 38 8.34 15.47 4.12
CA PHE A 38 7.36 16.30 4.81
C PHE A 38 7.54 16.30 6.34
N GLU A 39 8.15 15.26 6.91
CA GLU A 39 8.42 15.16 8.35
C GLU A 39 9.41 16.23 8.80
N LYS A 40 10.45 16.51 8.01
CA LYS A 40 11.39 17.60 8.27
C LYS A 40 10.67 18.95 8.36
N THR A 41 9.73 19.18 7.43
CA THR A 41 8.91 20.41 7.44
C THR A 41 7.98 20.47 8.65
N PHE A 42 7.44 19.34 9.07
CA PHE A 42 6.64 19.26 10.30
C PHE A 42 7.48 19.61 11.53
N PHE A 43 8.63 18.98 11.73
CA PHE A 43 9.49 19.25 12.90
C PHE A 43 10.02 20.67 12.94
N LYS A 44 10.32 21.27 11.78
CA LYS A 44 10.72 22.69 11.69
C LYS A 44 9.69 23.65 12.30
N LYS A 45 8.39 23.37 12.19
CA LYS A 45 7.33 24.19 12.79
C LYS A 45 7.34 24.19 14.33
N TRP A 46 8.01 23.22 14.93
CA TRP A 46 8.13 23.06 16.38
C TRP A 46 9.53 23.33 16.91
N ASP A 47 10.43 23.87 16.07
CA ASP A 47 11.85 24.09 16.38
C ASP A 47 12.53 22.82 16.91
N VAL A 48 12.24 21.67 16.32
CA VAL A 48 12.92 20.40 16.58
C VAL A 48 13.93 20.14 15.46
N PRO A 49 15.23 19.97 15.78
CA PRO A 49 16.22 19.65 14.75
C PRO A 49 15.87 18.32 14.07
N ALA A 50 15.76 18.36 12.74
CA ALA A 50 15.42 17.19 11.95
C ALA A 50 16.11 17.18 10.59
N ALA A 51 16.58 16.01 10.16
CA ALA A 51 17.19 15.78 8.85
C ALA A 51 16.43 14.68 8.10
N PHE A 52 16.16 14.89 6.83
CA PHE A 52 15.66 13.84 5.95
C PHE A 52 16.84 13.02 5.45
N VAL A 53 16.79 11.70 5.64
CA VAL A 53 17.90 10.77 5.35
C VAL A 53 17.55 9.76 4.24
N GLY A 54 16.42 9.92 3.57
CA GLY A 54 15.91 8.95 2.61
C GLY A 54 15.18 7.79 3.29
N HIS A 55 14.49 6.99 2.46
CA HIS A 55 13.75 5.83 2.95
C HIS A 55 14.49 4.53 2.57
N PRO A 56 14.82 3.63 3.53
CA PRO A 56 15.60 2.42 3.25
C PRO A 56 14.96 1.53 2.17
N LEU A 57 13.65 1.42 2.16
CA LEU A 57 12.95 0.63 1.15
C LEU A 57 13.11 1.21 -0.27
N ALA A 58 13.22 2.53 -0.41
CA ALA A 58 13.47 3.16 -1.70
C ALA A 58 14.85 2.76 -2.26
N SER A 59 15.85 2.68 -1.39
CA SER A 59 17.21 2.24 -1.80
C SER A 59 17.30 0.74 -2.10
N GLN A 60 16.37 -0.07 -1.59
CA GLN A 60 16.34 -1.52 -1.83
C GLN A 60 15.62 -1.91 -3.12
N LEU A 61 14.78 -1.03 -3.66
CA LEU A 61 13.99 -1.31 -4.87
C LEU A 61 14.60 -0.56 -6.05
N PRO A 62 14.76 -1.22 -7.22
CA PRO A 62 15.32 -0.57 -8.39
C PRO A 62 14.33 0.43 -9.00
N LEU A 63 14.85 1.51 -9.61
CA LEU A 63 14.04 2.44 -10.38
C LEU A 63 13.50 1.83 -11.69
N GLU A 64 14.25 0.90 -12.28
CA GLU A 64 13.82 0.10 -13.41
C GLU A 64 13.35 -1.26 -12.88
N ASN A 65 12.09 -1.57 -13.13
CA ASN A 65 11.45 -2.75 -12.57
C ASN A 65 10.47 -3.37 -13.61
N PRO A 66 11.02 -4.08 -14.62
CA PRO A 66 10.21 -4.70 -15.67
C PRO A 66 9.23 -5.72 -15.10
N ILE A 67 7.95 -5.60 -15.47
CA ILE A 67 6.90 -6.52 -15.00
C ILE A 67 7.12 -7.94 -15.50
N ILE A 68 7.77 -8.11 -16.65
CA ILE A 68 8.05 -9.41 -17.25
C ILE A 68 8.93 -10.25 -16.33
N ASP A 69 10.00 -9.65 -15.78
CA ASP A 69 10.93 -10.35 -14.89
C ASP A 69 10.21 -10.82 -13.62
N ALA A 70 9.36 -9.96 -13.05
CA ALA A 70 8.57 -10.31 -11.87
C ALA A 70 7.54 -11.42 -12.15
N LYS A 71 6.96 -11.47 -13.35
CA LYS A 71 6.07 -12.56 -13.75
C LYS A 71 6.83 -13.88 -13.89
N GLN A 72 8.05 -13.85 -14.47
CA GLN A 72 8.90 -15.05 -14.60
C GLN A 72 9.28 -15.61 -13.24
N GLU A 73 9.64 -14.76 -12.26
CA GLU A 73 9.94 -15.18 -10.89
C GLU A 73 8.79 -15.98 -10.24
N LEU A 74 7.54 -15.66 -10.59
CA LEU A 74 6.35 -16.33 -10.08
C LEU A 74 5.79 -17.41 -11.02
N ASN A 75 6.52 -17.79 -12.09
CA ASN A 75 6.07 -18.73 -13.12
C ASN A 75 4.69 -18.36 -13.71
N LEU A 76 4.48 -17.06 -13.96
CA LEU A 76 3.28 -16.53 -14.60
C LEU A 76 3.54 -16.31 -16.11
N ASP A 77 2.47 -16.43 -16.91
CA ASP A 77 2.53 -16.10 -18.32
C ASP A 77 2.88 -14.60 -18.50
N PRO A 78 3.97 -14.26 -19.23
CA PRO A 78 4.36 -12.89 -19.48
C PRO A 78 3.27 -12.04 -20.15
N ASN A 79 2.44 -12.65 -20.99
CA ASN A 79 1.39 -11.97 -21.75
C ASN A 79 0.08 -11.85 -20.99
N GLN A 80 -0.13 -12.67 -19.95
CA GLN A 80 -1.33 -12.63 -19.12
C GLN A 80 -1.39 -11.35 -18.29
N LYS A 81 -2.54 -10.67 -18.28
CA LYS A 81 -2.76 -9.50 -17.44
C LYS A 81 -3.22 -9.92 -16.06
N HIS A 82 -2.60 -9.35 -15.04
CA HIS A 82 -2.88 -9.67 -13.64
C HIS A 82 -3.31 -8.44 -12.84
N ILE A 83 -4.28 -8.64 -11.97
CA ILE A 83 -4.70 -7.68 -10.94
C ILE A 83 -4.36 -8.26 -9.57
N ALA A 84 -3.51 -7.59 -8.80
CA ALA A 84 -3.24 -7.98 -7.42
C ALA A 84 -4.39 -7.52 -6.51
N LEU A 85 -4.90 -8.42 -5.68
CA LEU A 85 -5.91 -8.15 -4.67
C LEU A 85 -5.34 -8.43 -3.29
N LEU A 86 -5.09 -7.38 -2.52
CA LEU A 86 -4.50 -7.47 -1.18
C LEU A 86 -5.50 -7.00 -0.11
N PRO A 87 -6.36 -7.90 0.40
CA PRO A 87 -7.38 -7.54 1.40
C PRO A 87 -6.79 -7.29 2.80
N GLY A 88 -5.48 -7.41 2.95
CA GLY A 88 -4.76 -7.28 4.21
C GLY A 88 -4.07 -8.58 4.62
N SER A 89 -3.28 -8.50 5.70
CA SER A 89 -2.48 -9.61 6.20
C SER A 89 -3.03 -10.23 7.51
N ARG A 90 -3.89 -9.50 8.21
CA ARG A 90 -4.48 -9.92 9.48
C ARG A 90 -5.83 -10.61 9.27
N ARG A 91 -6.16 -11.55 10.18
CA ARG A 91 -7.42 -12.29 10.14
C ARG A 91 -8.63 -11.36 9.96
N GLY A 92 -8.76 -10.35 10.82
CA GLY A 92 -9.92 -9.45 10.80
C GLY A 92 -9.96 -8.51 9.58
N GLU A 93 -8.82 -8.25 8.93
CA GLU A 93 -8.77 -7.52 7.66
C GLU A 93 -9.35 -8.38 6.55
N ILE A 94 -8.89 -9.64 6.41
CA ILE A 94 -9.39 -10.57 5.39
C ILE A 94 -10.88 -10.87 5.59
N GLU A 95 -11.35 -11.05 6.82
CA GLU A 95 -12.78 -11.25 7.11
C GLU A 95 -13.63 -10.08 6.63
N ARG A 96 -13.14 -8.86 6.78
CA ARG A 96 -13.89 -7.63 6.44
C ARG A 96 -13.73 -7.20 4.98
N LEU A 97 -12.53 -7.33 4.44
CA LEU A 97 -12.16 -6.80 3.12
C LEU A 97 -12.10 -7.89 2.04
N GLY A 98 -12.00 -9.16 2.42
CA GLY A 98 -12.01 -10.29 1.49
C GLY A 98 -13.25 -10.31 0.60
N PRO A 99 -14.47 -10.28 1.16
CA PRO A 99 -15.68 -10.21 0.34
C PRO A 99 -15.71 -9.02 -0.61
N LEU A 100 -15.25 -7.84 -0.16
CA LEU A 100 -15.19 -6.63 -0.98
C LEU A 100 -14.33 -6.83 -2.24
N VAL A 101 -13.12 -7.38 -2.10
CA VAL A 101 -12.23 -7.58 -3.25
C VAL A 101 -12.69 -8.71 -4.15
N LEU A 102 -13.29 -9.77 -3.60
CA LEU A 102 -13.82 -10.89 -4.39
C LEU A 102 -15.07 -10.51 -5.18
N ASP A 103 -15.96 -9.70 -4.60
CA ASP A 103 -17.12 -9.16 -5.32
C ASP A 103 -16.70 -8.18 -6.42
N ALA A 104 -15.69 -7.34 -6.17
CA ALA A 104 -15.12 -6.49 -7.22
C ALA A 104 -14.47 -7.32 -8.34
N ALA A 105 -13.74 -8.39 -8.00
CA ALA A 105 -13.18 -9.33 -8.97
C ALA A 105 -14.28 -10.00 -9.82
N LYS A 106 -15.41 -10.37 -9.19
CA LYS A 106 -16.57 -10.94 -9.90
C LYS A 106 -17.15 -9.96 -10.93
N ILE A 107 -17.29 -8.69 -10.56
CA ILE A 107 -17.76 -7.64 -11.48
C ILE A 107 -16.79 -7.47 -12.66
N LEU A 108 -15.49 -7.41 -12.37
CA LEU A 108 -14.45 -7.25 -13.38
C LEU A 108 -14.35 -8.47 -14.30
N HIS A 109 -14.42 -9.67 -13.76
CA HIS A 109 -14.36 -10.91 -14.55
C HIS A 109 -15.49 -11.01 -15.59
N GLN A 110 -16.69 -10.53 -15.26
CA GLN A 110 -17.81 -10.51 -16.20
C GLN A 110 -17.56 -9.61 -17.42
N LYS A 111 -16.79 -8.53 -17.24
CA LYS A 111 -16.46 -7.57 -18.31
C LYS A 111 -15.13 -7.88 -19.01
N TYR A 112 -14.17 -8.40 -18.25
CA TYR A 112 -12.77 -8.60 -18.67
C TYR A 112 -12.29 -10.01 -18.31
N PRO A 113 -12.79 -11.05 -18.98
CA PRO A 113 -12.48 -12.44 -18.65
C PRO A 113 -11.01 -12.82 -18.85
N ASP A 114 -10.26 -12.03 -19.62
CA ASP A 114 -8.83 -12.25 -19.87
C ASP A 114 -7.92 -11.84 -18.71
N TYR A 115 -8.46 -11.15 -17.70
CA TYR A 115 -7.67 -10.81 -16.52
C TYR A 115 -7.74 -11.92 -15.47
N THR A 116 -6.57 -12.21 -14.86
CA THR A 116 -6.50 -13.06 -13.67
C THR A 116 -6.26 -12.23 -12.43
N PHE A 117 -6.65 -12.77 -11.28
CA PHE A 117 -6.52 -12.10 -9.99
C PHE A 117 -5.52 -12.86 -9.12
N LEU A 118 -4.51 -12.14 -8.62
CA LEU A 118 -3.49 -12.71 -7.76
C LEU A 118 -3.76 -12.25 -6.31
N ILE A 119 -3.90 -13.21 -5.40
CA ILE A 119 -4.09 -12.92 -3.97
C ILE A 119 -2.93 -13.53 -3.19
N PRO A 120 -2.08 -12.73 -2.54
CA PRO A 120 -1.00 -13.26 -1.72
C PRO A 120 -1.53 -13.83 -0.40
N ALA A 121 -1.18 -15.07 -0.10
CA ALA A 121 -1.42 -15.72 1.17
C ALA A 121 -0.11 -15.78 1.96
N ILE A 122 0.01 -14.99 3.02
CA ILE A 122 1.26 -14.86 3.80
C ILE A 122 1.60 -16.12 4.61
N ASN A 123 0.61 -16.96 4.88
CA ASN A 123 0.74 -18.25 5.56
C ASN A 123 -0.49 -19.13 5.29
N GLU A 124 -0.38 -20.40 5.65
CA GLU A 124 -1.43 -21.41 5.45
C GLU A 124 -2.79 -21.01 6.09
N ALA A 125 -2.78 -20.41 7.28
CA ALA A 125 -4.01 -19.99 7.94
C ALA A 125 -4.75 -18.88 7.17
N ARG A 126 -4.02 -17.98 6.49
CA ARG A 126 -4.60 -16.93 5.63
C ARG A 126 -5.08 -17.51 4.31
N LYS A 127 -4.34 -18.47 3.75
CA LYS A 127 -4.77 -19.23 2.56
C LYS A 127 -6.12 -19.90 2.80
N GLN A 128 -6.23 -20.74 3.82
CA GLN A 128 -7.47 -21.42 4.17
C GLN A 128 -8.64 -20.46 4.46
N GLN A 129 -8.34 -19.28 5.01
CA GLN A 129 -9.35 -18.25 5.23
C GLN A 129 -9.90 -17.71 3.91
N ILE A 130 -9.02 -17.44 2.93
CA ILE A 130 -9.41 -16.95 1.60
C ILE A 130 -10.14 -18.06 0.83
N GLU A 131 -9.66 -19.28 0.88
CA GLU A 131 -10.30 -20.45 0.25
C GLU A 131 -11.74 -20.64 0.75
N ARG A 132 -11.97 -20.51 2.07
CA ARG A 132 -13.33 -20.56 2.64
C ARG A 132 -14.24 -19.46 2.10
N LEU A 133 -13.73 -18.26 1.90
CA LEU A 133 -14.50 -17.19 1.26
C LEU A 133 -14.84 -17.54 -0.20
N LEU A 134 -13.90 -18.14 -0.93
CA LEU A 134 -14.09 -18.52 -2.34
C LEU A 134 -15.13 -19.60 -2.57
N VAL A 135 -15.44 -20.44 -1.56
CA VAL A 135 -16.44 -21.52 -1.69
C VAL A 135 -17.77 -21.02 -2.24
N THR A 136 -18.19 -19.82 -1.86
CA THR A 136 -19.48 -19.24 -2.25
C THR A 136 -19.49 -18.55 -3.62
N TYR A 137 -18.33 -18.47 -4.30
CA TYR A 137 -18.19 -17.81 -5.59
C TYR A 137 -18.33 -18.80 -6.77
N PRO A 138 -18.74 -18.32 -7.97
CA PRO A 138 -18.84 -19.15 -9.16
C PRO A 138 -17.51 -19.77 -9.57
N GLU A 139 -17.55 -20.97 -10.12
CA GLU A 139 -16.34 -21.70 -10.57
C GLU A 139 -15.56 -20.92 -11.63
N SER A 140 -16.27 -20.25 -12.55
CA SER A 140 -15.65 -19.40 -13.57
C SER A 140 -14.75 -18.30 -13.00
N LEU A 141 -15.11 -17.74 -11.83
CA LEU A 141 -14.27 -16.78 -11.14
C LEU A 141 -13.11 -17.46 -10.40
N LYS A 142 -13.35 -18.61 -9.77
CA LYS A 142 -12.31 -19.35 -9.02
C LYS A 142 -11.13 -19.73 -9.90
N ILE A 143 -11.40 -20.12 -11.14
CA ILE A 143 -10.35 -20.45 -12.13
C ILE A 143 -9.46 -19.25 -12.43
N GLN A 144 -9.99 -18.03 -12.35
CA GLN A 144 -9.24 -16.79 -12.60
C GLN A 144 -8.52 -16.26 -11.36
N ILE A 145 -8.76 -16.83 -10.18
CA ILE A 145 -8.10 -16.43 -8.93
C ILE A 145 -6.96 -17.38 -8.61
N ARG A 146 -5.75 -16.83 -8.45
CA ARG A 146 -4.59 -17.59 -8.01
C ARG A 146 -4.17 -17.15 -6.63
N LEU A 147 -4.19 -18.06 -5.67
CA LEU A 147 -3.60 -17.86 -4.35
C LEU A 147 -2.11 -18.08 -4.44
N MET A 148 -1.33 -17.05 -4.14
CA MET A 148 0.12 -17.07 -4.22
C MET A 148 0.71 -17.23 -2.83
N GLU A 149 1.56 -18.21 -2.64
CA GLU A 149 2.16 -18.60 -1.36
C GLU A 149 3.65 -18.27 -1.31
N ASN A 150 4.18 -18.08 -0.09
CA ASN A 150 5.62 -17.98 0.09
C ASN A 150 6.27 -19.33 -0.24
N SER A 151 7.29 -19.30 -1.08
CA SER A 151 8.13 -20.48 -1.38
C SER A 151 9.29 -20.65 -0.38
N GLY A 152 9.39 -19.84 0.67
CA GLY A 152 10.50 -19.83 1.63
C GLY A 152 10.16 -19.18 2.96
N THR A 153 11.18 -19.01 3.82
CA THR A 153 11.05 -18.45 5.17
C THR A 153 10.81 -16.94 5.20
N GLU A 154 11.09 -16.22 4.12
CA GLU A 154 10.88 -14.78 4.04
C GLU A 154 9.52 -14.44 3.46
N SER A 155 8.74 -13.63 4.19
CA SER A 155 7.39 -13.19 3.77
C SER A 155 7.48 -12.09 2.71
N LYS A 156 7.87 -12.44 1.47
CA LYS A 156 7.98 -11.51 0.34
C LYS A 156 6.84 -11.63 -0.68
N ILE A 157 5.95 -12.63 -0.52
CA ILE A 157 4.94 -12.93 -1.54
C ILE A 157 4.03 -11.73 -1.88
N GLY A 158 3.67 -10.92 -0.90
CA GLY A 158 2.87 -9.71 -1.14
C GLY A 158 3.54 -8.75 -2.12
N ARG A 159 4.84 -8.50 -1.93
CA ARG A 159 5.66 -7.66 -2.82
C ARG A 159 5.82 -8.29 -4.20
N GLN A 160 6.12 -9.58 -4.27
CA GLN A 160 6.27 -10.30 -5.54
C GLN A 160 4.99 -10.26 -6.36
N VAL A 161 3.83 -10.50 -5.72
CA VAL A 161 2.51 -10.43 -6.37
C VAL A 161 2.23 -9.01 -6.87
N MET A 162 2.48 -7.98 -6.05
CA MET A 162 2.34 -6.59 -6.49
C MET A 162 3.23 -6.28 -7.69
N ASN A 163 4.48 -6.76 -7.66
CA ASN A 163 5.46 -6.52 -8.71
C ASN A 163 5.08 -7.17 -10.04
N ALA A 164 4.50 -8.38 -10.02
CA ALA A 164 4.06 -9.13 -11.19
C ALA A 164 2.68 -8.69 -11.75
N SER A 165 2.00 -7.73 -11.11
CA SER A 165 0.65 -7.33 -11.47
C SER A 165 0.61 -6.01 -12.25
N ASN A 166 -0.31 -5.92 -13.19
CA ASN A 166 -0.55 -4.72 -14.00
C ASN A 166 -1.25 -3.62 -13.21
N ILE A 167 -2.13 -4.02 -12.27
CA ILE A 167 -2.89 -3.12 -11.41
C ILE A 167 -2.94 -3.72 -10.00
N ILE A 168 -2.89 -2.88 -8.98
CA ILE A 168 -2.96 -3.30 -7.58
C ILE A 168 -4.19 -2.70 -6.91
N ALA A 169 -5.00 -3.56 -6.29
CA ALA A 169 -6.03 -3.16 -5.35
C ALA A 169 -5.63 -3.63 -3.95
N LEU A 170 -5.36 -2.70 -3.03
CA LEU A 170 -4.81 -3.07 -1.74
C LEU A 170 -5.45 -2.33 -0.57
N ALA A 171 -5.53 -3.01 0.58
CA ALA A 171 -5.90 -2.39 1.84
C ALA A 171 -4.87 -1.31 2.22
N SER A 172 -5.35 -0.14 2.64
CA SER A 172 -4.48 0.99 3.04
C SER A 172 -3.58 0.59 4.21
N GLY A 173 -2.27 0.84 4.06
CA GLY A 173 -1.24 0.52 5.04
C GLY A 173 0.16 0.73 4.47
N THR A 174 1.18 0.15 5.11
CA THR A 174 2.58 0.24 4.66
C THR A 174 2.81 -0.34 3.26
N ALA A 175 2.02 -1.34 2.86
CA ALA A 175 2.08 -1.92 1.51
C ALA A 175 1.80 -0.91 0.39
N THR A 176 1.12 0.22 0.67
CA THR A 176 0.93 1.29 -0.32
C THR A 176 2.24 1.97 -0.71
N LEU A 177 3.19 2.08 0.22
CA LEU A 177 4.54 2.57 -0.08
C LEU A 177 5.31 1.56 -0.96
N GLU A 178 5.23 0.26 -0.66
CA GLU A 178 5.85 -0.78 -1.49
C GLU A 178 5.29 -0.75 -2.92
N ALA A 179 3.97 -0.71 -3.07
CA ALA A 179 3.32 -0.65 -4.38
C ALA A 179 3.73 0.60 -5.18
N MET A 180 3.86 1.76 -4.51
CA MET A 180 4.35 2.98 -5.12
C MET A 180 5.80 2.83 -5.61
N LEU A 181 6.68 2.26 -4.77
CA LEU A 181 8.10 2.05 -5.11
C LEU A 181 8.30 0.98 -6.19
N LEU A 182 7.35 0.08 -6.37
CA LEU A 182 7.32 -0.88 -7.49
C LEU A 182 6.79 -0.25 -8.79
N HIS A 183 6.36 1.01 -8.76
CA HIS A 183 5.83 1.76 -9.91
C HIS A 183 4.63 1.05 -10.58
N ARG A 184 3.73 0.47 -9.77
CA ARG A 184 2.51 -0.13 -10.29
C ARG A 184 1.31 0.77 -10.03
N PRO A 185 0.39 0.89 -11.00
CA PRO A 185 -0.88 1.61 -10.79
C PRO A 185 -1.66 0.94 -9.67
N MET A 186 -2.27 1.75 -8.79
CA MET A 186 -3.00 1.20 -7.65
C MET A 186 -4.23 2.00 -7.28
N VAL A 187 -5.17 1.30 -6.66
CA VAL A 187 -6.26 1.85 -5.86
C VAL A 187 -6.19 1.28 -4.45
N THR A 188 -6.41 2.11 -3.45
CA THR A 188 -6.43 1.65 -2.06
C THR A 188 -7.83 1.76 -1.47
N PHE A 189 -8.14 0.85 -0.55
CA PHE A 189 -9.42 0.79 0.15
C PHE A 189 -9.20 0.46 1.62
N TYR A 190 -10.15 0.87 2.47
CA TYR A 190 -10.11 0.51 3.87
C TYR A 190 -11.48 0.62 4.55
N LYS A 191 -11.77 -0.35 5.41
CA LYS A 191 -12.93 -0.33 6.32
C LYS A 191 -12.46 -0.58 7.73
N LEU A 192 -12.70 0.36 8.62
CA LEU A 192 -12.60 0.17 10.06
C LEU A 192 -13.93 -0.31 10.63
N ASN A 193 -13.88 -0.92 11.81
CA ASN A 193 -15.09 -1.02 12.61
C ASN A 193 -15.67 0.38 12.84
N TRP A 194 -17.01 0.51 12.83
CA TRP A 194 -17.70 1.79 12.92
C TRP A 194 -17.21 2.64 14.10
N LEU A 195 -17.12 2.05 15.29
CA LEU A 195 -16.67 2.76 16.50
C LEU A 195 -15.21 3.25 16.35
N THR A 196 -14.34 2.36 15.89
CA THR A 196 -12.92 2.70 15.65
C THR A 196 -12.78 3.82 14.63
N TYR A 197 -13.59 3.82 13.57
CA TYR A 197 -13.54 4.85 12.54
C TYR A 197 -13.87 6.24 13.11
N HIS A 198 -14.92 6.37 13.90
CA HIS A 198 -15.29 7.66 14.48
C HIS A 198 -14.22 8.21 15.43
N VAL A 199 -13.62 7.34 16.25
CA VAL A 199 -12.50 7.71 17.11
C VAL A 199 -11.28 8.13 16.30
N VAL A 200 -10.91 7.34 15.30
CA VAL A 200 -9.75 7.61 14.43
C VAL A 200 -9.94 8.88 13.61
N LYS A 201 -11.13 9.09 13.04
CA LYS A 201 -11.47 10.30 12.27
C LYS A 201 -11.33 11.57 13.11
N PHE A 202 -11.68 11.52 14.39
CA PHE A 202 -11.53 12.65 15.30
C PHE A 202 -10.05 12.93 15.67
N LEU A 203 -9.23 11.88 15.74
CA LEU A 203 -7.84 11.96 16.16
C LEU A 203 -6.86 12.28 15.03
N ILE A 204 -7.16 11.83 13.80
CA ILE A 204 -6.30 12.03 12.63
C ILE A 204 -6.57 13.41 12.02
N LYS A 205 -5.49 14.19 11.87
CA LYS A 205 -5.51 15.57 11.34
C LYS A 205 -4.95 15.68 9.92
N ILE A 206 -4.89 14.58 9.19
CA ILE A 206 -4.36 14.57 7.82
C ILE A 206 -5.47 14.25 6.82
N PRO A 207 -5.45 14.87 5.61
CA PRO A 207 -6.50 14.71 4.63
C PRO A 207 -6.44 13.38 3.86
N TYR A 208 -5.35 12.62 4.00
CA TYR A 208 -5.09 11.38 3.26
C TYR A 208 -4.75 10.23 4.19
N TYR A 209 -5.02 8.99 3.75
CA TYR A 209 -4.78 7.77 4.53
C TYR A 209 -3.66 6.91 3.97
N SER A 210 -3.35 7.00 2.69
CA SER A 210 -2.29 6.24 2.03
C SER A 210 -0.98 7.03 2.01
N LEU A 211 0.15 6.33 2.16
CA LEU A 211 1.47 6.96 2.13
C LEU A 211 1.75 7.72 0.82
N PRO A 212 1.39 7.22 -0.38
CA PRO A 212 1.60 7.99 -1.60
C PRO A 212 0.92 9.37 -1.59
N ASN A 213 -0.33 9.45 -1.16
CA ASN A 213 -1.05 10.73 -1.07
C ASN A 213 -0.47 11.66 0.01
N ILE A 214 -0.07 11.08 1.15
CA ILE A 214 0.57 11.83 2.25
C ILE A 214 1.92 12.41 1.80
N ILE A 215 2.76 11.60 1.15
CA ILE A 215 4.08 12.01 0.64
C ILE A 215 3.92 13.10 -0.42
N ALA A 216 2.98 12.92 -1.34
CA ALA A 216 2.72 13.89 -2.40
C ALA A 216 2.04 15.19 -1.90
N GLY A 217 1.44 15.19 -0.70
CA GLY A 217 0.63 16.30 -0.18
C GLY A 217 -0.64 16.58 -1.01
N LYS A 218 -1.00 15.67 -1.91
CA LYS A 218 -2.16 15.74 -2.79
C LYS A 218 -2.66 14.33 -3.16
N LYS A 219 -3.87 14.25 -3.70
CA LYS A 219 -4.42 12.98 -4.19
C LYS A 219 -3.70 12.55 -5.48
N VAL A 220 -2.93 11.48 -5.42
CA VAL A 220 -2.25 10.83 -6.56
C VAL A 220 -2.79 9.43 -6.85
N ILE A 221 -3.36 8.79 -5.83
CA ILE A 221 -4.09 7.52 -5.97
C ILE A 221 -5.49 7.65 -5.37
N GLN A 222 -6.42 6.84 -5.84
CA GLN A 222 -7.76 6.80 -5.26
C GLN A 222 -7.74 6.06 -3.92
N GLU A 223 -8.42 6.63 -2.92
CA GLU A 223 -8.68 6.04 -1.62
C GLU A 223 -10.18 5.82 -1.45
N LEU A 224 -10.59 4.57 -1.30
CA LEU A 224 -11.98 4.20 -1.02
C LEU A 224 -12.11 3.86 0.47
N ILE A 225 -12.68 4.77 1.25
CA ILE A 225 -12.70 4.65 2.70
C ILE A 225 -14.13 4.49 3.21
N GLN A 226 -14.34 3.52 4.10
CA GLN A 226 -15.62 3.25 4.79
C GLN A 226 -16.80 3.04 3.81
N ALA A 227 -17.72 4.00 3.71
CA ALA A 227 -18.89 3.92 2.84
C ALA A 227 -18.53 3.92 1.34
N ASP A 228 -17.38 4.49 0.98
CA ASP A 228 -16.89 4.48 -0.40
C ASP A 228 -16.21 3.17 -0.78
N ALA A 229 -15.80 2.35 0.20
CA ALA A 229 -15.20 1.04 -0.07
C ALA A 229 -16.31 0.02 -0.39
N THR A 230 -16.87 0.09 -1.61
CA THR A 230 -17.83 -0.89 -2.14
C THR A 230 -17.23 -1.66 -3.31
N PRO A 231 -17.71 -2.89 -3.61
CA PRO A 231 -17.23 -3.68 -4.74
C PRO A 231 -17.35 -2.94 -6.07
N GLU A 232 -18.46 -2.24 -6.28
CA GLU A 232 -18.75 -1.51 -7.52
C GLU A 232 -17.78 -0.34 -7.72
N LYS A 233 -17.53 0.45 -6.66
CA LYS A 233 -16.56 1.55 -6.71
C LYS A 233 -15.14 1.03 -6.88
N LEU A 234 -14.78 -0.07 -6.21
CA LEU A 234 -13.47 -0.67 -6.36
C LEU A 234 -13.25 -1.19 -7.79
N ALA A 235 -14.23 -1.91 -8.35
CA ALA A 235 -14.18 -2.37 -9.72
C ALA A 235 -14.06 -1.20 -10.71
N ALA A 236 -14.85 -0.13 -10.54
CA ALA A 236 -14.80 1.06 -11.38
C ALA A 236 -13.45 1.78 -11.33
N GLU A 237 -12.81 1.87 -10.16
CA GLU A 237 -11.48 2.49 -10.05
C GLU A 237 -10.39 1.60 -10.66
N ILE A 238 -10.48 0.28 -10.52
CA ILE A 238 -9.59 -0.65 -11.24
C ILE A 238 -9.76 -0.52 -12.75
N GLU A 239 -11.01 -0.44 -13.24
CA GLU A 239 -11.34 -0.28 -14.66
C GLU A 239 -10.71 1.00 -15.24
N LYS A 240 -10.72 2.12 -14.51
CA LYS A 240 -10.02 3.35 -14.93
C LYS A 240 -8.50 3.13 -15.11
N LEU A 241 -7.89 2.32 -14.26
CA LEU A 241 -6.47 2.00 -14.33
C LEU A 241 -6.12 0.99 -15.45
N MET A 242 -7.12 0.36 -16.09
CA MET A 242 -6.92 -0.43 -17.31
C MET A 242 -6.64 0.47 -18.52
N ASN A 243 -7.03 1.73 -18.47
CA ASN A 243 -6.63 2.72 -19.47
C ASN A 243 -5.14 3.03 -19.32
N VAL A 244 -4.40 2.87 -20.41
CA VAL A 244 -2.93 2.99 -20.43
C VAL A 244 -2.46 4.39 -20.01
N GLU A 245 -3.12 5.43 -20.51
CA GLU A 245 -2.76 6.81 -20.21
C GLU A 245 -2.96 7.14 -18.71
N THR A 246 -4.10 6.76 -18.14
CA THR A 246 -4.40 6.93 -16.71
C THR A 246 -3.38 6.19 -15.84
N ALA A 247 -3.03 4.96 -16.20
CA ALA A 247 -2.04 4.17 -15.50
C ALA A 247 -0.64 4.82 -15.57
N GLN A 248 -0.22 5.26 -16.76
CA GLN A 248 1.09 5.90 -16.96
C GLN A 248 1.24 7.19 -16.17
N ILE A 249 0.23 8.04 -16.09
CA ILE A 249 0.26 9.25 -15.26
C ILE A 249 0.57 8.89 -13.81
N GLN A 250 -0.09 7.87 -13.27
CA GLN A 250 0.15 7.44 -11.89
C GLN A 250 1.57 6.86 -11.71
N VAL A 251 2.03 6.04 -12.65
CA VAL A 251 3.40 5.47 -12.65
C VAL A 251 4.47 6.56 -12.66
N MET A 252 4.32 7.58 -13.49
CA MET A 252 5.26 8.72 -13.54
C MET A 252 5.34 9.47 -12.21
N LEU A 253 4.20 9.66 -11.55
CA LEU A 253 4.17 10.25 -10.21
C LEU A 253 4.87 9.34 -9.18
N HIS A 254 4.67 8.03 -9.25
CA HIS A 254 5.35 7.06 -8.38
C HIS A 254 6.87 7.09 -8.58
N ILE A 255 7.37 7.12 -9.81
CA ILE A 255 8.80 7.23 -10.10
C ILE A 255 9.37 8.54 -9.53
N THR A 256 8.65 9.64 -9.69
CA THR A 256 9.07 10.94 -9.13
C THR A 256 9.19 10.89 -7.61
N MET A 257 8.20 10.32 -6.93
CA MET A 257 8.23 10.15 -5.47
C MET A 257 9.31 9.17 -5.03
N HIS A 258 9.55 8.09 -5.79
CA HIS A 258 10.63 7.15 -5.50
C HIS A 258 12.00 7.88 -5.53
N LYS A 259 12.27 8.66 -6.57
CA LYS A 259 13.51 9.47 -6.67
C LYS A 259 13.65 10.46 -5.50
N GLN A 260 12.56 11.07 -5.06
CA GLN A 260 12.57 11.95 -3.88
C GLN A 260 12.91 11.20 -2.59
N LEU A 261 12.49 9.94 -2.45
CA LEU A 261 12.78 9.12 -1.29
C LEU A 261 14.20 8.53 -1.28
N LEU A 262 14.88 8.48 -2.43
CA LEU A 262 16.30 8.12 -2.53
C LEU A 262 17.22 9.26 -2.08
N SER A 263 16.85 10.51 -2.37
CA SER A 263 17.68 11.68 -2.08
C SER A 263 17.49 12.12 -0.63
N GLY A 264 18.28 11.54 0.27
CA GLY A 264 18.42 12.01 1.65
C GLY A 264 19.36 13.18 1.83
N ASN A 265 19.69 13.89 0.77
CA ASN A 265 20.60 15.04 0.79
C ASN A 265 19.85 16.36 0.78
#